data_f93f374ceacff2a579b407b3e7062fd0
#
_entry.id   f93f374ceacff2a579b407b3e7062fd0
#
_cell.length_a   1.000
_cell.length_b   1.000
_cell.length_c   1.000
_cell.angle_alpha   90.00
_cell.angle_beta   90.00
_cell.angle_gamma   90.00
#
_symmetry.space_group_name_H-M   'P 1'
#
loop_
_entity.id
_entity.type
_entity.pdbx_description
1 polymer ?
#
loop_
_entity_poly.entity_id
_entity_poly.type
_entity_poly.pdbx_seq_one_letter_code
_entity_poly.pdbx_strand_id
1 'polypeptide(L)'
;MTRIAFLRHGPTDWNAQGRIQGHTDIGLSQAGIARMAALRLPPLCDGARVFVSPLARARHTARLLGLEDGNTDARLMEQNWGAWEGLTRDEILAQ
;
A
#
# COMPACT_ATOMS: atom_id res chain seq x y z
N MET A 1 3.38 24.77 12.40
CA MET A 1 2.41 23.65 12.57
C MET A 1 2.82 22.48 11.69
N THR A 2 2.88 21.28 12.26
CA THR A 2 3.22 20.07 11.50
C THR A 2 1.97 19.52 10.83
N ARG A 3 2.09 19.17 9.55
CA ARG A 3 1.02 18.51 8.79
C ARG A 3 1.51 17.15 8.36
N ILE A 4 0.65 16.14 8.49
CA ILE A 4 0.95 14.78 8.10
C ILE A 4 -0.11 14.31 7.12
N ALA A 5 0.33 13.78 5.96
CA ALA A 5 -0.56 13.17 5.00
C ALA A 5 -0.37 11.66 5.02
N PHE A 6 -1.47 10.92 5.12
CA PHE A 6 -1.46 9.46 5.05
C PHE A 6 -2.01 9.03 3.70
N LEU A 7 -1.26 8.16 3.02
CA LEU A 7 -1.63 7.65 1.71
C LEU A 7 -1.72 6.14 1.78
N ARG A 8 -2.84 5.59 1.34
CA ARG A 8 -3.00 4.15 1.23
C ARG A 8 -2.39 3.67 -0.09
N HIS A 9 -1.80 2.47 -0.09
CA HIS A 9 -1.32 1.85 -1.32
C HIS A 9 -2.46 1.63 -2.31
N GLY A 10 -2.11 1.52 -3.60
CA GLY A 10 -3.07 1.22 -4.64
C GLY A 10 -3.61 -0.21 -4.56
N PRO A 11 -4.64 -0.50 -5.38
CA PRO A 11 -5.26 -1.83 -5.39
C PRO A 11 -4.30 -2.94 -5.81
N THR A 12 -4.47 -4.11 -5.18
CA THR A 12 -3.79 -5.35 -5.53
C THR A 12 -4.85 -6.38 -5.97
N ASP A 13 -4.41 -7.48 -6.58
CA ASP A 13 -5.34 -8.56 -6.94
C ASP A 13 -6.01 -9.16 -5.69
N TRP A 14 -5.28 -9.23 -4.58
CA TRP A 14 -5.86 -9.71 -3.33
C TRP A 14 -6.92 -8.75 -2.77
N ASN A 15 -6.75 -7.44 -2.96
CA ASN A 15 -7.82 -6.49 -2.61
C ASN A 15 -9.10 -6.80 -3.40
N ALA A 16 -8.96 -7.02 -4.71
CA ALA A 16 -10.10 -7.32 -5.57
C ALA A 16 -10.78 -8.63 -5.18
N GLN A 17 -10.01 -9.60 -4.68
CA GLN A 17 -10.51 -10.91 -4.26
C GLN A 17 -10.98 -10.94 -2.81
N GLY A 18 -10.83 -9.85 -2.07
CA GLY A 18 -11.19 -9.81 -0.66
C GLY A 18 -10.27 -10.63 0.24
N ARG A 19 -9.02 -10.85 -0.16
CA ARG A 19 -8.04 -11.62 0.60
C ARG A 19 -7.23 -10.73 1.51
N ILE A 20 -6.93 -11.23 2.71
CA ILE A 20 -6.09 -10.51 3.67
C ILE A 20 -4.64 -10.57 3.22
N GLN A 21 -3.96 -9.44 3.19
CA GLN A 21 -2.58 -9.34 2.71
C GLN A 21 -1.55 -9.36 3.84
N GLY A 22 -1.69 -8.49 4.82
CA GLY A 22 -0.74 -8.41 5.93
C GLY A 22 0.70 -8.20 5.46
N HIS A 23 1.62 -9.05 5.89
CA HIS A 23 3.03 -8.99 5.52
C HIS A 23 3.35 -9.74 4.23
N THR A 24 2.41 -10.49 3.66
CA THR A 24 2.62 -11.12 2.35
C THR A 24 2.85 -10.04 1.31
N ASP A 25 3.94 -10.16 0.57
CA ASP A 25 4.44 -9.07 -0.28
C ASP A 25 3.82 -9.11 -1.67
N ILE A 26 2.52 -8.80 -1.72
CA ILE A 26 1.75 -8.74 -2.97
C ILE A 26 1.93 -7.36 -3.59
N GLY A 27 2.29 -7.32 -4.88
CA GLY A 27 2.41 -6.08 -5.64
C GLY A 27 1.06 -5.54 -6.11
N LEU A 28 1.09 -4.37 -6.73
CA LEU A 28 -0.12 -3.77 -7.30
C LEU A 28 -0.64 -4.60 -8.47
N SER A 29 -1.97 -4.64 -8.62
CA SER A 29 -2.60 -5.18 -9.84
C SER A 29 -2.37 -4.24 -11.00
N GLN A 30 -2.62 -4.70 -12.24
CA GLN A 30 -2.54 -3.82 -13.41
C GLN A 30 -3.49 -2.64 -13.29
N ALA A 31 -4.72 -2.88 -12.81
CA ALA A 31 -5.67 -1.81 -12.55
C ALA A 31 -5.17 -0.85 -11.48
N GLY A 32 -4.49 -1.38 -10.46
CA GLY A 32 -3.89 -0.58 -9.40
C GLY A 32 -2.78 0.32 -9.93
N ILE A 33 -1.92 -0.21 -10.79
CA ILE A 33 -0.85 0.57 -11.43
C ILE A 33 -1.44 1.72 -12.25
N ALA A 34 -2.43 1.43 -13.09
CA ALA A 34 -3.05 2.45 -13.92
C ALA A 34 -3.72 3.54 -13.08
N ARG A 35 -4.41 3.14 -12.02
CA ARG A 35 -5.09 4.07 -11.12
C ARG A 35 -4.11 4.99 -10.39
N MET A 36 -3.03 4.42 -9.86
CA MET A 36 -2.04 5.22 -9.13
C MET A 36 -1.25 6.13 -10.07
N ALA A 37 -0.94 5.68 -11.27
CA ALA A 37 -0.25 6.49 -12.26
C ALA A 37 -1.07 7.70 -12.71
N ALA A 38 -2.39 7.64 -12.63
CA ALA A 38 -3.29 8.73 -13.01
C ALA A 38 -3.53 9.73 -11.88
N LEU A 39 -3.20 9.38 -10.64
CA LEU A 39 -3.39 10.27 -9.51
C LEU A 39 -2.35 11.39 -9.45
N ARG A 40 -2.78 12.52 -8.90
CA ARG A 40 -1.88 13.65 -8.62
C ARG A 40 -2.01 14.04 -7.16
N LEU A 41 -0.89 14.22 -6.50
CA LEU A 41 -0.88 14.66 -5.11
C LEU A 41 -1.23 16.15 -5.04
N PRO A 42 -1.95 16.58 -3.95
CA PRO A 42 -2.19 18.01 -3.76
C PRO A 42 -0.88 18.79 -3.60
N PRO A 43 -0.85 20.07 -3.99
CA PRO A 43 0.35 20.90 -3.85
C PRO A 43 0.87 20.99 -2.41
N LEU A 44 0.02 20.83 -1.40
CA LEU A 44 0.46 20.86 -0.01
C LEU A 44 1.42 19.72 0.35
N CYS A 45 1.51 18.70 -0.49
CA CYS A 45 2.47 17.61 -0.32
C CYS A 45 3.84 17.90 -0.90
N ASP A 46 3.99 19.00 -1.64
CA ASP A 46 5.26 19.35 -2.28
C ASP A 46 6.34 19.59 -1.22
N GLY A 47 7.52 19.00 -1.44
CA GLY A 47 8.66 19.15 -0.55
C GLY A 47 8.53 18.40 0.78
N ALA A 48 7.48 17.61 0.98
CA ALA A 48 7.31 16.85 2.21
C ALA A 48 8.36 15.74 2.31
N ARG A 49 8.75 15.41 3.56
CA ARG A 49 9.55 14.21 3.81
C ARG A 49 8.66 13.00 3.63
N VAL A 50 9.17 11.98 2.95
CA VAL A 50 8.39 10.79 2.60
C VAL A 50 8.90 9.59 3.38
N PHE A 51 7.97 8.88 4.02
CA PHE A 51 8.23 7.60 4.66
C PHE A 51 7.30 6.57 4.05
N VAL A 52 7.81 5.39 3.74
CA VAL A 52 7.04 4.38 3.04
C VAL A 52 7.30 3.00 3.65
N SER A 53 6.24 2.16 3.68
CA SER A 53 6.37 0.76 4.06
C SER A 53 7.32 0.05 3.08
N PRO A 54 8.12 -0.93 3.54
CA PRO A 54 8.99 -1.70 2.66
C PRO A 54 8.24 -2.68 1.74
N LEU A 55 6.94 -2.90 1.96
CA LEU A 55 6.17 -3.82 1.11
C LEU A 55 6.07 -3.31 -0.32
N ALA A 56 6.11 -4.22 -1.30
CA ALA A 56 6.14 -3.86 -2.72
C ALA A 56 4.95 -2.99 -3.13
N ARG A 57 3.75 -3.28 -2.64
CA ARG A 57 2.56 -2.50 -2.98
C ARG A 57 2.67 -1.04 -2.54
N ALA A 58 3.30 -0.80 -1.38
CA ALA A 58 3.50 0.57 -0.88
C ALA A 58 4.61 1.28 -1.66
N ARG A 59 5.73 0.62 -1.88
CA ARG A 59 6.86 1.19 -2.62
C ARG A 59 6.49 1.50 -4.06
N HIS A 60 5.76 0.61 -4.72
CA HIS A 60 5.32 0.81 -6.09
C HIS A 60 4.33 1.98 -6.17
N THR A 61 3.39 2.07 -5.22
CA THR A 61 2.47 3.21 -5.14
C THR A 61 3.25 4.52 -5.01
N ALA A 62 4.22 4.58 -4.10
CA ALA A 62 5.05 5.78 -3.92
C ALA A 62 5.76 6.17 -5.20
N ARG A 63 6.34 5.20 -5.89
CA ARG A 63 7.04 5.44 -7.15
C ARG A 63 6.12 6.03 -8.23
N LEU A 64 4.92 5.47 -8.36
CA LEU A 64 3.95 5.95 -9.34
C LEU A 64 3.46 7.36 -9.03
N LEU A 65 3.47 7.75 -7.76
CA LEU A 65 3.10 9.10 -7.33
C LEU A 65 4.28 10.09 -7.38
N GLY A 66 5.45 9.65 -7.82
CA GLY A 66 6.63 10.51 -7.89
C GLY A 66 7.38 10.66 -6.58
N LEU A 67 7.16 9.75 -5.63
CA LEU A 67 7.77 9.81 -4.29
C LEU A 67 8.91 8.80 -4.15
N GLU A 68 9.78 8.71 -5.16
CA GLU A 68 10.78 7.64 -5.27
C GLU A 68 11.85 7.67 -4.19
N ASP A 69 12.15 8.86 -3.66
CA ASP A 69 13.21 9.05 -2.66
C ASP A 69 12.72 8.87 -1.23
N GLY A 70 11.56 8.24 -1.05
CA GLY A 70 11.01 8.00 0.28
C GLY A 70 11.85 7.05 1.10
N ASN A 71 11.96 7.34 2.41
CA ASN A 71 12.64 6.46 3.36
C ASN A 71 11.72 5.29 3.73
N THR A 72 12.22 4.06 3.58
CA THR A 72 11.46 2.89 4.03
C THR A 72 11.52 2.75 5.55
N ASP A 73 10.39 2.39 6.14
CA ASP A 73 10.29 2.18 7.58
C ASP A 73 9.36 0.99 7.84
N ALA A 74 9.93 -0.08 8.42
CA ALA A 74 9.18 -1.30 8.68
C ALA A 74 8.02 -1.10 9.66
N ARG A 75 8.05 -0.04 10.46
CA ARG A 75 6.95 0.28 11.38
C ARG A 75 5.67 0.66 10.64
N LEU A 76 5.78 1.01 9.35
CA LEU A 76 4.63 1.35 8.52
C LEU A 76 4.00 0.14 7.83
N MET A 77 4.54 -1.06 8.06
CA MET A 77 3.96 -2.27 7.49
C MET A 77 2.57 -2.52 8.04
N GLU A 78 1.74 -3.12 7.19
CA GLU A 78 0.43 -3.62 7.61
C GLU A 78 0.59 -4.63 8.76
N GLN A 79 -0.46 -4.81 9.53
CA GLN A 79 -0.47 -5.82 10.59
C GLN A 79 -0.16 -7.19 10.00
N ASN A 80 0.65 -7.97 10.72
CA ASN A 80 0.96 -9.33 10.30
C ASN A 80 -0.22 -10.24 10.69
N TRP A 81 -0.93 -10.75 9.69
CA TRP A 81 -2.10 -11.60 9.88
C TRP A 81 -1.76 -13.10 9.88
N GLY A 82 -0.49 -13.45 9.63
CA GLY A 82 0.00 -14.82 9.72
C GLY A 82 -0.78 -15.78 8.83
N ALA A 83 -1.32 -16.85 9.44
CA ALA A 83 -2.00 -17.91 8.70
C ALA A 83 -3.27 -17.44 7.97
N TRP A 84 -3.81 -16.27 8.32
CA TRP A 84 -4.98 -15.73 7.63
C TRP A 84 -4.63 -15.04 6.31
N GLU A 85 -3.36 -14.75 6.07
CA GLU A 85 -2.95 -14.08 4.85
C GLU A 85 -3.25 -14.95 3.62
N GLY A 86 -3.81 -14.34 2.61
CA GLY A 86 -4.27 -15.02 1.41
C GLY A 86 -5.67 -15.62 1.51
N LEU A 87 -6.28 -15.57 2.68
CA LEU A 87 -7.64 -16.07 2.87
C LEU A 87 -8.67 -14.95 2.76
N THR A 88 -9.85 -15.28 2.29
CA THR A 88 -11.00 -14.38 2.33
C THR A 88 -11.66 -14.45 3.70
N ARG A 89 -12.51 -13.46 4.00
CA ARG A 89 -13.28 -13.47 5.24
C ARG A 89 -14.07 -14.75 5.40
N ASP A 90 -14.74 -15.19 4.34
CA ASP A 90 -15.56 -16.40 4.38
C ASP A 90 -14.72 -17.65 4.66
N GLU A 91 -13.54 -17.74 4.07
CA GLU A 91 -12.61 -18.85 4.33
C GLU A 91 -12.14 -18.87 5.77
N ILE A 92 -11.87 -17.72 6.36
CA ILE A 92 -11.47 -17.60 7.76
C ILE A 92 -12.62 -18.05 8.68
N LEU A 93 -13.83 -17.58 8.39
CA LEU A 93 -15.00 -17.92 9.20
C LEU A 93 -15.40 -19.39 9.09
N ALA A 94 -14.98 -20.07 8.03
CA ALA A 94 -15.26 -21.49 7.83
C ALA A 94 -14.34 -22.42 8.61
N GLN A 95 -13.29 -21.91 9.24
CA GLN A 95 -12.33 -22.72 10.01
C GLN A 95 -12.88 -23.15 11.35
#